data_e13cd91f71d23a4dab5f8eb02aa893d2
#
_entry.id   e13cd91f71d23a4dab5f8eb02aa893d2
#
_cell.length_a   1.000
_cell.length_b   1.000
_cell.length_c   1.000
_cell.angle_alpha   90.00
_cell.angle_beta   90.00
_cell.angle_gamma   90.00
#
_symmetry.space_group_name_H-M   'P 1'
#
loop_
_entity.id
_entity.type
_entity.pdbx_description
1 polymer ?
#
loop_
_entity_poly.entity_id
_entity_poly.type
_entity_poly.pdbx_seq_one_letter_code
_entity_poly.pdbx_strand_id
1 'polypeptide(L)'
;MPMDRSRYPDNWSAIAIAVKESAQWKCQECGRPCRMTGEPLFAFIVRMEDEDWPELDWVNHTAVSTICDHPQRFTLTVAHLDQDPSNNDPSNLRALCSGCHLRHDAPHRKANGQAKRERAGQLTLGGAIDG
;
A
#
# COMPACT_ATOMS: atom_id res chain seq x y z
N MET A 1 8.52 7.43 3.62
CA MET A 1 8.73 8.00 4.94
C MET A 1 8.96 6.90 5.94
N PRO A 2 10.00 7.02 6.75
CA PRO A 2 10.23 5.96 7.73
C PRO A 2 9.10 5.89 8.74
N MET A 3 8.78 4.68 9.13
CA MET A 3 7.79 4.41 10.15
C MET A 3 8.37 4.73 11.53
N ASP A 4 7.62 5.43 12.34
CA ASP A 4 8.01 5.67 13.73
C ASP A 4 7.66 4.42 14.55
N ARG A 5 8.63 3.56 14.72
CA ARG A 5 8.42 2.27 15.40
C ARG A 5 8.04 2.41 16.86
N SER A 6 8.35 3.52 17.48
CA SER A 6 8.00 3.73 18.89
C SER A 6 6.49 3.83 19.11
N ARG A 7 5.73 4.13 18.05
CA ARG A 7 4.28 4.25 18.12
C ARG A 7 3.55 2.95 17.80
N TYR A 8 4.29 1.92 17.34
CA TYR A 8 3.72 0.64 17.00
C TYR A 8 3.97 -0.39 18.09
N PRO A 9 3.06 -1.34 18.31
CA PRO A 9 3.30 -2.39 19.30
C PRO A 9 4.41 -3.34 18.85
N ASP A 10 5.02 -4.04 19.81
CA ASP A 10 6.11 -4.97 19.52
C ASP A 10 5.67 -6.09 18.58
N ASN A 11 4.39 -6.46 18.63
CA ASN A 11 3.84 -7.52 17.78
C ASN A 11 3.17 -6.97 16.51
N TRP A 12 3.55 -5.77 16.08
CA TRP A 12 2.95 -5.13 14.91
C TRP A 12 3.01 -6.03 13.66
N SER A 13 4.14 -6.71 13.43
CA SER A 13 4.29 -7.57 12.26
C SER A 13 3.25 -8.68 12.24
N ALA A 14 2.97 -9.28 13.40
CA ALA A 14 1.97 -10.32 13.49
C ALA A 14 0.56 -9.78 13.25
N ILE A 15 0.27 -8.60 13.79
CA ILE A 15 -1.02 -7.92 13.59
C ILE A 15 -1.21 -7.61 12.10
N ALA A 16 -0.20 -7.04 11.47
CA ALA A 16 -0.27 -6.67 10.06
C ALA A 16 -0.50 -7.88 9.17
N ILE A 17 0.21 -8.98 9.42
CA ILE A 17 0.03 -10.21 8.66
C ILE A 17 -1.38 -10.76 8.84
N ALA A 18 -1.90 -10.76 10.06
CA ALA A 18 -3.26 -11.24 10.31
C ALA A 18 -4.31 -10.44 9.55
N VAL A 19 -4.15 -9.12 9.50
CA VAL A 19 -5.06 -8.24 8.75
C VAL A 19 -4.99 -8.56 7.26
N LYS A 20 -3.77 -8.72 6.72
CA LYS A 20 -3.56 -9.02 5.31
C LYS A 20 -4.13 -10.39 4.93
N GLU A 21 -3.94 -11.39 5.79
CA GLU A 21 -4.49 -12.72 5.56
C GLU A 21 -6.02 -12.70 5.57
N SER A 22 -6.61 -11.95 6.50
CA SER A 22 -8.07 -11.80 6.55
C SER A 22 -8.61 -11.16 5.29
N ALA A 23 -7.84 -10.30 4.64
CA ALA A 23 -8.19 -9.67 3.37
C ALA A 23 -7.84 -10.56 2.17
N GLN A 24 -7.31 -11.77 2.40
CA GLN A 24 -6.88 -12.70 1.35
C GLN A 24 -5.83 -12.08 0.43
N TRP A 25 -4.96 -11.24 1.02
CA TRP A 25 -3.89 -10.55 0.32
C TRP A 25 -4.37 -9.69 -0.84
N LYS A 26 -5.59 -9.16 -0.72
CA LYS A 26 -6.18 -8.25 -1.68
C LYS A 26 -6.52 -6.94 -1.00
N CYS A 27 -6.40 -5.84 -1.75
CA CYS A 27 -6.79 -4.53 -1.25
C CYS A 27 -8.28 -4.52 -0.92
N GLN A 28 -8.62 -4.10 0.29
CA GLN A 28 -10.02 -4.05 0.72
C GLN A 28 -10.79 -2.89 0.10
N GLU A 29 -10.10 -1.95 -0.52
CA GLU A 29 -10.72 -0.82 -1.20
C GLU A 29 -10.99 -1.10 -2.67
N CYS A 30 -9.95 -1.49 -3.44
CA CYS A 30 -10.07 -1.66 -4.88
C CYS A 30 -10.05 -3.12 -5.34
N GLY A 31 -9.72 -4.05 -4.45
CA GLY A 31 -9.68 -5.47 -4.80
C GLY A 31 -8.40 -5.94 -5.47
N ARG A 32 -7.41 -5.06 -5.63
CA ARG A 32 -6.15 -5.42 -6.30
C ARG A 32 -5.48 -6.58 -5.59
N PRO A 33 -5.11 -7.65 -6.32
CA PRO A 33 -4.33 -8.72 -5.70
C PRO A 33 -2.91 -8.24 -5.43
N CYS A 34 -2.36 -8.63 -4.28
CA CYS A 34 -1.06 -8.18 -3.84
C CYS A 34 -0.18 -9.34 -3.43
N ARG A 35 1.14 -9.10 -3.39
CA ARG A 35 2.11 -10.12 -3.00
C ARG A 35 1.98 -10.42 -1.51
N MET A 36 2.14 -11.68 -1.18
CA MET A 36 2.23 -12.11 0.21
C MET A 36 3.60 -11.76 0.78
N THR A 37 3.67 -11.61 2.09
CA THR A 37 4.94 -11.33 2.76
C THR A 37 5.94 -12.44 2.46
N GLY A 38 7.10 -12.06 1.93
CA GLY A 38 8.15 -13.02 1.59
C GLY A 38 7.95 -13.75 0.26
N GLU A 39 6.87 -13.49 -0.46
CA GLU A 39 6.62 -14.14 -1.74
C GLU A 39 7.57 -13.59 -2.80
N PRO A 40 8.37 -14.45 -3.46
CA PRO A 40 9.20 -13.99 -4.56
C PRO A 40 8.37 -13.46 -5.72
N LEU A 41 8.93 -12.51 -6.47
CA LEU A 41 8.19 -11.89 -7.56
C LEU A 41 7.74 -12.91 -8.60
N PHE A 42 8.60 -13.88 -8.94
CA PHE A 42 8.22 -14.89 -9.94
C PHE A 42 7.05 -15.76 -9.45
N ALA A 43 7.00 -16.08 -8.16
CA ALA A 43 5.90 -16.86 -7.60
C ALA A 43 4.60 -16.07 -7.64
N PHE A 44 4.68 -14.77 -7.37
CA PHE A 44 3.53 -13.89 -7.49
C PHE A 44 3.02 -13.83 -8.94
N ILE A 45 3.93 -13.73 -9.91
CA ILE A 45 3.56 -13.71 -11.33
C ILE A 45 2.80 -14.98 -11.70
N VAL A 46 3.31 -16.15 -11.29
CA VAL A 46 2.65 -17.42 -11.57
C VAL A 46 1.25 -17.47 -10.95
N ARG A 47 1.15 -16.99 -9.70
CA ARG A 47 -0.15 -16.97 -9.01
C ARG A 47 -1.14 -16.03 -9.69
N MET A 48 -0.66 -14.94 -10.29
CA MET A 48 -1.51 -13.96 -10.96
C MET A 48 -2.08 -14.47 -12.30
N GLU A 49 -1.54 -15.53 -12.85
CA GLU A 49 -2.09 -16.10 -14.09
C GLU A 49 -3.54 -16.53 -13.92
N ASP A 50 -3.93 -16.89 -12.70
CA ASP A 50 -5.29 -17.31 -12.39
C ASP A 50 -6.18 -16.17 -11.89
N GLU A 51 -5.63 -14.95 -11.80
CA GLU A 51 -6.36 -13.78 -11.30
C GLU A 51 -6.90 -12.95 -12.46
N ASP A 52 -8.17 -12.58 -12.36
CA ASP A 52 -8.81 -11.71 -13.34
C ASP A 52 -8.70 -10.26 -12.87
N TRP A 53 -7.54 -9.67 -13.11
CA TRP A 53 -7.30 -8.26 -12.76
C TRP A 53 -7.05 -7.46 -14.03
N PRO A 54 -7.87 -6.42 -14.31
CA PRO A 54 -7.84 -5.73 -15.62
C PRO A 54 -6.48 -5.17 -16.03
N GLU A 55 -5.66 -4.75 -15.05
CA GLU A 55 -4.33 -4.22 -15.34
C GLU A 55 -3.39 -5.28 -15.91
N LEU A 56 -3.67 -6.56 -15.63
CA LEU A 56 -2.80 -7.66 -16.03
C LEU A 56 -3.32 -8.29 -17.31
N ASP A 57 -2.79 -7.84 -18.43
CA ASP A 57 -3.20 -8.29 -19.75
C ASP A 57 -2.31 -9.45 -20.20
N TRP A 58 -2.79 -10.66 -19.97
CA TRP A 58 -2.08 -11.88 -20.36
C TRP A 58 -2.23 -12.16 -21.84
N VAL A 59 -3.30 -11.71 -22.44
CA VAL A 59 -3.58 -11.94 -23.86
C VAL A 59 -2.57 -11.23 -24.75
N ASN A 60 -2.24 -9.98 -24.41
CA ASN A 60 -1.26 -9.19 -25.16
C ASN A 60 0.15 -9.28 -24.59
N HIS A 61 0.37 -10.20 -23.65
CA HIS A 61 1.68 -10.49 -23.08
C HIS A 61 2.34 -9.31 -22.34
N THR A 62 1.55 -8.42 -21.77
CA THR A 62 2.08 -7.27 -21.01
C THR A 62 2.00 -7.45 -19.50
N ALA A 63 1.31 -8.49 -19.01
CA ALA A 63 1.11 -8.68 -17.58
C ALA A 63 2.45 -8.81 -16.83
N VAL A 64 3.39 -9.60 -17.34
CA VAL A 64 4.68 -9.81 -16.68
C VAL A 64 5.45 -8.52 -16.58
N SER A 65 5.54 -7.74 -17.67
CA SER A 65 6.25 -6.47 -17.63
C SER A 65 5.57 -5.46 -16.71
N THR A 66 4.24 -5.47 -16.66
CA THR A 66 3.49 -4.61 -15.75
C THR A 66 3.89 -4.89 -14.29
N ILE A 67 3.98 -6.16 -13.92
CA ILE A 67 4.36 -6.55 -12.57
C ILE A 67 5.84 -6.22 -12.32
N CYS A 68 6.72 -6.54 -13.25
CA CYS A 68 8.16 -6.34 -13.08
C CYS A 68 8.54 -4.86 -13.05
N ASP A 69 7.86 -4.03 -13.84
CA ASP A 69 8.15 -2.60 -13.90
C ASP A 69 7.54 -1.83 -12.73
N HIS A 70 6.47 -2.37 -12.13
CA HIS A 70 5.74 -1.67 -11.07
C HIS A 70 5.40 -2.60 -9.91
N PRO A 71 6.40 -3.28 -9.32
CA PRO A 71 6.10 -4.25 -8.25
C PRO A 71 5.47 -3.61 -7.03
N GLN A 72 5.75 -2.34 -6.77
CA GLN A 72 5.19 -1.63 -5.62
C GLN A 72 3.67 -1.45 -5.72
N ARG A 73 3.10 -1.51 -6.92
CA ARG A 73 1.64 -1.45 -7.08
C ARG A 73 0.94 -2.64 -6.45
N PHE A 74 1.65 -3.75 -6.31
CA PHE A 74 1.13 -5.00 -5.79
C PHE A 74 1.57 -5.26 -4.35
N THR A 75 1.94 -4.20 -3.65
CA THR A 75 2.31 -4.26 -2.24
C THR A 75 1.08 -3.97 -1.39
N LEU A 76 0.78 -4.89 -0.48
CA LEU A 76 -0.31 -4.72 0.46
C LEU A 76 0.23 -4.11 1.75
N THR A 77 -0.47 -3.10 2.26
CA THR A 77 -0.12 -2.41 3.49
C THR A 77 -1.30 -2.45 4.44
N VAL A 78 -1.07 -2.07 5.70
CA VAL A 78 -2.14 -1.95 6.68
C VAL A 78 -2.26 -0.49 7.07
N ALA A 79 -3.45 0.08 6.87
CA ALA A 79 -3.73 1.46 7.21
C ALA A 79 -4.49 1.54 8.53
N HIS A 80 -4.16 2.54 9.33
CA HIS A 80 -4.94 2.92 10.51
C HIS A 80 -5.98 3.94 10.05
N LEU A 81 -7.26 3.61 10.17
CA LEU A 81 -8.31 4.48 9.64
C LEU A 81 -8.33 5.85 10.30
N ASP A 82 -7.97 5.92 11.58
CA ASP A 82 -7.90 7.17 12.33
C ASP A 82 -6.51 7.82 12.31
N GLN A 83 -5.56 7.28 11.52
CA GLN A 83 -4.19 7.76 11.42
C GLN A 83 -3.38 7.61 12.71
N ASP A 84 -3.86 6.83 13.68
CA ASP A 84 -3.18 6.63 14.96
C ASP A 84 -2.57 5.24 15.03
N PRO A 85 -1.23 5.10 14.89
CA PRO A 85 -0.58 3.79 14.91
C PRO A 85 -0.67 3.06 16.25
N SER A 86 -1.08 3.73 17.32
CA SER A 86 -1.28 3.08 18.61
C SER A 86 -2.66 2.45 18.75
N ASN A 87 -3.60 2.79 17.88
CA ASN A 87 -4.95 2.20 17.89
C ASN A 87 -5.01 1.00 16.94
N ASN A 88 -4.76 -0.17 17.50
CA ASN A 88 -4.69 -1.42 16.72
C ASN A 88 -5.94 -2.29 16.88
N ASP A 89 -7.07 -1.67 17.19
CA ASP A 89 -8.35 -2.35 17.15
C ASP A 89 -8.62 -2.85 15.72
N PRO A 90 -9.04 -4.10 15.52
CA PRO A 90 -9.29 -4.63 14.18
C PRO A 90 -10.25 -3.76 13.34
N SER A 91 -11.20 -3.08 13.98
CA SER A 91 -12.12 -2.19 13.27
C SER A 91 -11.42 -0.94 12.72
N ASN A 92 -10.24 -0.61 13.23
CA ASN A 92 -9.46 0.54 12.80
C ASN A 92 -8.38 0.17 11.78
N LEU A 93 -8.22 -1.10 11.45
CA LEU A 93 -7.18 -1.57 10.55
C LEU A 93 -7.78 -2.06 9.24
N ARG A 94 -7.13 -1.69 8.14
CA ARG A 94 -7.59 -2.06 6.82
C ARG A 94 -6.41 -2.37 5.92
N ALA A 95 -6.52 -3.48 5.18
CA ALA A 95 -5.49 -3.84 4.21
C ALA A 95 -5.72 -3.07 2.91
N LEU A 96 -4.76 -2.27 2.51
CA LEU A 96 -4.85 -1.43 1.31
C LEU A 96 -3.61 -1.60 0.46
N CYS A 97 -3.78 -1.65 -0.86
CA CYS A 97 -2.63 -1.57 -1.76
C CYS A 97 -1.96 -0.20 -1.60
N SER A 98 -0.71 -0.08 -2.05
CA SER A 98 0.04 1.16 -1.86
C SER A 98 -0.70 2.38 -2.44
N GLY A 99 -1.33 2.24 -3.60
CA GLY A 99 -2.08 3.34 -4.21
C GLY A 99 -3.29 3.78 -3.38
N CYS A 100 -4.07 2.81 -2.87
CA CYS A 100 -5.21 3.14 -2.03
C CYS A 100 -4.79 3.70 -0.68
N HIS A 101 -3.67 3.18 -0.12
CA HIS A 101 -3.14 3.71 1.13
C HIS A 101 -2.71 5.17 0.97
N LEU A 102 -2.03 5.47 -0.13
CA LEU A 102 -1.64 6.85 -0.42
C LEU A 102 -2.86 7.77 -0.55
N ARG A 103 -3.92 7.30 -1.20
CA ARG A 103 -5.16 8.07 -1.29
C ARG A 103 -5.84 8.27 0.05
N HIS A 104 -5.81 7.24 0.89
CA HIS A 104 -6.35 7.33 2.25
C HIS A 104 -5.62 8.38 3.08
N ASP A 105 -4.28 8.44 2.94
CA ASP A 105 -3.44 9.38 3.68
C ASP A 105 -3.36 10.77 3.02
N ALA A 106 -3.87 10.93 1.81
CA ALA A 106 -3.70 12.17 1.04
C ALA A 106 -4.14 13.44 1.79
N PRO A 107 -5.30 13.47 2.46
CA PRO A 107 -5.70 14.69 3.20
C PRO A 107 -4.69 15.06 4.29
N HIS A 108 -4.20 14.07 5.03
CA HIS A 108 -3.21 14.28 6.10
C HIS A 108 -1.87 14.71 5.51
N ARG A 109 -1.38 14.02 4.49
CA ARG A 109 -0.12 14.38 3.82
C ARG A 109 -0.19 15.74 3.15
N LYS A 110 -1.33 16.08 2.55
CA LYS A 110 -1.52 17.35 1.89
C LYS A 110 -1.41 18.52 2.87
N ALA A 111 -2.04 18.40 4.04
CA ALA A 111 -1.95 19.42 5.07
C ALA A 111 -0.51 19.59 5.54
N ASN A 112 0.20 18.50 5.81
CA ASN A 112 1.60 18.53 6.24
C ASN A 112 2.51 19.09 5.15
N GLY A 113 2.30 18.71 3.91
CA GLY A 113 3.07 19.17 2.77
C GLY A 113 2.89 20.66 2.53
N GLN A 114 1.69 21.15 2.66
CA GLN A 114 1.40 22.57 2.50
C GLN A 114 2.11 23.40 3.57
N ALA A 115 2.05 22.96 4.81
CA ALA A 115 2.76 23.64 5.91
C ALA A 115 4.26 23.69 5.66
N LYS A 116 4.86 22.62 5.17
CA LYS A 116 6.27 22.59 4.82
C LYS A 116 6.60 23.55 3.68
N ARG A 117 5.77 23.61 2.66
CA ARG A 117 5.99 24.50 1.53
C ARG A 117 5.91 25.96 1.93
N GLU A 118 4.95 26.30 2.75
CA GLU A 118 4.81 27.67 3.26
C GLU A 118 6.05 28.08 4.02
N ARG A 119 6.60 27.20 4.86
CA ARG A 119 7.83 27.49 5.63
C ARG A 119 9.05 27.59 4.74
N ALA A 120 9.14 26.74 3.72
CA ALA A 120 10.28 26.74 2.82
C ALA A 120 10.21 27.83 1.76
N GLY A 121 9.04 28.40 1.55
CA GLY A 121 8.85 29.44 0.53
C GLY A 121 9.04 28.92 -0.88
N GLN A 122 8.78 27.65 -1.14
CA GLN A 122 8.97 27.09 -2.45
C GLN A 122 7.89 26.09 -2.81
N LEU A 123 7.61 26.02 -4.09
CA LEU A 123 6.81 24.96 -4.66
C LEU A 123 7.74 23.88 -5.13
N THR A 124 7.45 22.65 -4.77
CA THR A 124 8.28 21.55 -5.18
C THR A 124 7.47 20.60 -6.04
N LEU A 125 8.06 20.24 -7.16
CA LEU A 125 7.50 19.23 -8.03
C LEU A 125 7.57 17.86 -7.40
N GLY A 126 8.51 17.66 -6.50
CA GLY A 126 8.66 16.39 -5.81
C GLY A 126 7.42 16.00 -5.06
N GLY A 127 6.70 16.96 -4.50
CA GLY A 127 5.46 16.68 -3.80
C GLY A 127 4.40 16.04 -4.67
N ALA A 128 4.40 16.34 -5.95
CA ALA A 128 3.44 15.77 -6.88
C ALA A 128 3.76 14.33 -7.26
N ILE A 129 4.98 13.92 -7.06
CA ILE A 129 5.47 12.61 -7.48
C ILE A 129 5.22 11.55 -6.44
N ASP A 130 4.86 11.93 -5.25
CA ASP A 130 4.63 11.01 -4.16
C ASP A 130 3.44 10.09 -4.38
N GLY A 131 2.79 10.27 -5.45
CA GLY A 131 1.69 9.41 -5.83
C GLY A 131 2.06 7.98 -5.90
#